data_be0719d264990a9799bf73f2dce4b77a
#
_entry.id   be0719d264990a9799bf73f2dce4b77a
#
_cell.length_a   1.000
_cell.length_b   1.000
_cell.length_c   1.000
_cell.angle_alpha   90.00
_cell.angle_beta   90.00
_cell.angle_gamma   90.00
#
_symmetry.space_group_name_H-M   'P 1'
#
loop_
_entity.id
_entity.type
_entity.pdbx_description
1 polymer ?
#
loop_
_entity_poly.entity_id
_entity_poly.type
_entity_poly.pdbx_seq_one_letter_code
_entity_poly.pdbx_strand_id
1 'polypeptide(L)'
;MFLNIESIERKKTAIHDDSGTQLTYGELCDFISEMEALQLPRSIVFCLCENTAGILAGIAAFESIRVVPLLLSASIDASLLEELDAMYTPHYYWIPETQKERLKGEVIFSGYGCCLVKTGYEVYPVHDRLALLMTTSGSTGSPKLVRYKYGNLEANARNVAAVFGWTSSENLSLIHI
;
A
#
# COMPACT_ATOMS: atom_id res chain seq x y z
N MET A 1 -13.47 7.00 -2.75
CA MET A 1 -12.45 5.92 -2.66
C MET A 1 -11.39 6.11 -3.73
N PHE A 2 -10.23 5.50 -3.55
CA PHE A 2 -9.13 5.47 -4.52
C PHE A 2 -9.59 4.87 -5.85
N LEU A 3 -9.27 5.53 -6.99
CA LEU A 3 -9.63 5.12 -8.36
C LEU A 3 -11.12 4.88 -8.62
N ASN A 4 -12.03 5.41 -7.81
CA ASN A 4 -13.49 5.23 -7.92
C ASN A 4 -13.92 3.76 -7.97
N ILE A 5 -13.21 2.88 -7.27
CA ILE A 5 -13.48 1.43 -7.29
C ILE A 5 -14.90 1.09 -6.82
N GLU A 6 -15.52 1.93 -6.01
CA GLU A 6 -16.91 1.81 -5.56
C GLU A 6 -17.95 1.90 -6.69
N SER A 7 -17.55 2.43 -7.85
CA SER A 7 -18.43 2.52 -9.03
C SER A 7 -18.43 1.24 -9.88
N ILE A 8 -17.55 0.28 -9.57
CA ILE A 8 -17.39 -0.95 -10.33
C ILE A 8 -18.33 -2.03 -9.74
N GLU A 9 -18.80 -2.94 -10.60
CA GLU A 9 -19.66 -4.04 -10.17
C GLU A 9 -18.99 -4.84 -9.05
N ARG A 10 -19.66 -4.93 -7.89
CA ARG A 10 -19.12 -5.54 -6.66
C ARG A 10 -18.65 -6.98 -6.81
N LYS A 11 -19.29 -7.76 -7.71
CA LYS A 11 -18.97 -9.19 -7.93
C LYS A 11 -17.77 -9.40 -8.86
N LYS A 12 -17.32 -8.35 -9.58
CA LYS A 12 -16.17 -8.46 -10.48
C LYS A 12 -14.91 -8.64 -9.67
N THR A 13 -14.01 -9.52 -10.12
CA THR A 13 -12.66 -9.69 -9.52
C THR A 13 -11.86 -8.39 -9.65
N ALA A 14 -11.31 -7.93 -8.54
CA ALA A 14 -10.41 -6.77 -8.47
C ALA A 14 -8.95 -7.19 -8.44
N ILE A 15 -8.63 -8.19 -7.62
CA ILE A 15 -7.26 -8.66 -7.38
C ILE A 15 -7.27 -10.18 -7.35
N HIS A 16 -6.26 -10.80 -7.94
CA HIS A 16 -5.97 -12.22 -7.84
C HIS A 16 -4.45 -12.38 -7.74
N ASP A 17 -3.96 -13.18 -6.79
CA ASP A 17 -2.54 -13.44 -6.60
C ASP A 17 -2.16 -14.91 -6.79
N ASP A 18 -0.87 -15.21 -6.81
CA ASP A 18 -0.34 -16.55 -7.05
C ASP A 18 -0.60 -17.51 -5.88
N SER A 19 -0.94 -17.03 -4.70
CA SER A 19 -1.37 -17.88 -3.59
C SER A 19 -2.78 -18.44 -3.78
N GLY A 20 -3.50 -17.96 -4.80
CA GLY A 20 -4.90 -18.26 -5.06
C GLY A 20 -5.87 -17.35 -4.30
N THR A 21 -5.37 -16.33 -3.60
CA THR A 21 -6.24 -15.33 -2.97
C THR A 21 -6.88 -14.46 -4.05
N GLN A 22 -8.19 -14.34 -4.00
CA GLN A 22 -8.97 -13.53 -4.93
C GLN A 22 -9.86 -12.59 -4.14
N LEU A 23 -9.84 -11.30 -4.52
CA LEU A 23 -10.74 -10.27 -4.00
C LEU A 23 -11.61 -9.73 -5.13
N THR A 24 -12.90 -9.61 -4.86
CA THR A 24 -13.82 -8.83 -5.68
C THR A 24 -13.74 -7.35 -5.35
N TYR A 25 -14.25 -6.47 -6.20
CA TYR A 25 -14.38 -5.04 -5.88
C TYR A 25 -15.25 -4.80 -4.65
N GLY A 26 -16.25 -5.67 -4.42
CA GLY A 26 -17.08 -5.61 -3.23
C GLY A 26 -16.28 -5.84 -1.95
N GLU A 27 -15.52 -6.93 -1.89
CA GLU A 27 -14.66 -7.27 -0.75
C GLU A 27 -13.57 -6.22 -0.52
N LEU A 28 -12.99 -5.68 -1.60
CA LEU A 28 -12.02 -4.58 -1.48
C LEU A 28 -12.66 -3.31 -0.90
N CYS A 29 -13.87 -2.95 -1.31
CA CYS A 29 -14.60 -1.83 -0.73
C CYS A 29 -14.94 -2.05 0.75
N ASP A 30 -15.36 -3.27 1.11
CA ASP A 30 -15.67 -3.62 2.49
C ASP A 30 -14.41 -3.55 3.37
N PHE A 31 -13.29 -4.08 2.89
CA PHE A 31 -11.99 -3.96 3.56
C PHE A 31 -11.55 -2.50 3.76
N ILE A 32 -11.72 -1.64 2.75
CA ILE A 32 -11.43 -0.21 2.89
C ILE A 32 -12.32 0.42 3.97
N SER A 33 -13.59 0.04 4.03
CA SER A 33 -14.54 0.55 5.04
C SER A 33 -14.16 0.09 6.46
N GLU A 34 -13.67 -1.15 6.62
CA GLU A 34 -13.13 -1.64 7.89
C GLU A 34 -11.91 -0.84 8.34
N MET A 35 -10.98 -0.56 7.41
CA MET A 35 -9.80 0.27 7.68
C MET A 35 -10.18 1.72 8.02
N GLU A 36 -11.19 2.29 7.37
CA GLU A 36 -11.71 3.63 7.66
C GLU A 36 -12.32 3.71 9.06
N ALA A 37 -13.01 2.64 9.50
CA ALA A 37 -13.58 2.55 10.84
C ALA A 37 -12.55 2.60 11.97
N LEU A 38 -11.27 2.29 11.69
CA LEU A 38 -10.17 2.44 12.65
C LEU A 38 -9.82 3.90 12.94
N GLN A 39 -10.29 4.85 12.12
CA GLN A 39 -10.05 6.28 12.27
C GLN A 39 -8.56 6.64 12.41
N LEU A 40 -7.72 6.00 11.59
CA LEU A 40 -6.26 6.20 11.64
C LEU A 40 -5.91 7.67 11.36
N PRO A 41 -5.05 8.28 12.17
CA PRO A 41 -4.57 9.63 11.90
C PRO A 41 -3.73 9.65 10.62
N ARG A 42 -3.77 10.79 9.91
CA ARG A 42 -2.91 11.01 8.75
C ARG A 42 -1.44 10.92 9.17
N SER A 43 -0.74 9.91 8.68
CA SER A 43 0.63 9.55 9.07
C SER A 43 1.30 8.76 7.96
N ILE A 44 2.57 8.40 8.13
CA ILE A 44 3.28 7.48 7.25
C ILE A 44 3.05 6.05 7.74
N VAL A 45 2.75 5.15 6.81
CA VAL A 45 2.74 3.70 7.00
C VAL A 45 3.81 3.06 6.10
N PHE A 46 4.72 2.30 6.67
CA PHE A 46 5.67 1.50 5.88
C PHE A 46 4.99 0.22 5.42
N CYS A 47 4.91 0.02 4.10
CA CYS A 47 4.36 -1.18 3.51
C CYS A 47 5.51 -2.09 3.06
N LEU A 48 5.71 -3.24 3.71
CA LEU A 48 6.67 -4.25 3.27
C LEU A 48 6.01 -5.11 2.19
N CYS A 49 6.28 -4.76 0.93
CA CYS A 49 5.55 -5.23 -0.22
C CYS A 49 6.04 -6.58 -0.73
N GLU A 50 5.12 -7.51 -0.85
CA GLU A 50 5.16 -8.71 -1.66
C GLU A 50 4.06 -8.63 -2.72
N ASN A 51 4.12 -9.47 -3.76
CA ASN A 51 3.08 -9.51 -4.80
C ASN A 51 1.86 -10.32 -4.31
N THR A 52 1.19 -9.81 -3.27
CA THR A 52 0.02 -10.45 -2.66
C THR A 52 -1.19 -9.53 -2.68
N ALA A 53 -2.37 -10.15 -2.69
CA ALA A 53 -3.64 -9.44 -2.66
C ALA A 53 -3.78 -8.55 -1.41
N GLY A 54 -3.31 -9.02 -0.26
CA GLY A 54 -3.36 -8.27 0.99
C GLY A 54 -2.53 -6.99 0.98
N ILE A 55 -1.36 -7.00 0.34
CA ILE A 55 -0.53 -5.79 0.19
C ILE A 55 -1.23 -4.77 -0.70
N LEU A 56 -1.77 -5.19 -1.85
CA LEU A 56 -2.49 -4.30 -2.77
C LEU A 56 -3.76 -3.72 -2.13
N ALA A 57 -4.52 -4.55 -1.41
CA ALA A 57 -5.70 -4.11 -0.67
C ALA A 57 -5.36 -3.06 0.39
N GLY A 58 -4.26 -3.27 1.15
CA GLY A 58 -3.77 -2.31 2.13
C GLY A 58 -3.37 -0.98 1.49
N ILE A 59 -2.63 -0.99 0.37
CA ILE A 59 -2.25 0.24 -0.35
C ILE A 59 -3.51 0.99 -0.82
N ALA A 60 -4.49 0.30 -1.40
CA ALA A 60 -5.75 0.91 -1.84
C ALA A 60 -6.55 1.51 -0.66
N ALA A 61 -6.52 0.84 0.49
CA ALA A 61 -7.15 1.34 1.71
C ALA A 61 -6.44 2.61 2.22
N PHE A 62 -5.11 2.60 2.37
CA PHE A 62 -4.36 3.78 2.84
C PHE A 62 -4.53 4.99 1.93
N GLU A 63 -4.49 4.80 0.62
CA GLU A 63 -4.78 5.87 -0.35
C GLU A 63 -6.20 6.44 -0.16
N SER A 64 -7.19 5.58 0.09
CA SER A 64 -8.59 5.98 0.28
C SER A 64 -8.80 6.77 1.56
N ILE A 65 -8.18 6.35 2.67
CA ILE A 65 -8.31 6.98 4.00
C ILE A 65 -7.26 8.06 4.27
N ARG A 66 -6.42 8.37 3.26
CA ARG A 66 -5.39 9.42 3.30
C ARG A 66 -4.27 9.19 4.31
N VAL A 67 -3.99 7.97 4.69
CA VAL A 67 -2.73 7.55 5.31
C VAL A 67 -1.69 7.39 4.19
N VAL A 68 -0.44 7.78 4.41
CA VAL A 68 0.57 7.84 3.34
C VAL A 68 1.43 6.57 3.32
N PRO A 69 1.24 5.64 2.37
CA PRO A 69 2.09 4.48 2.27
C PRO A 69 3.49 4.85 1.74
N LEU A 70 4.52 4.28 2.35
CA LEU A 70 5.87 4.20 1.82
C LEU A 70 6.14 2.75 1.42
N LEU A 71 6.32 2.51 0.13
CA LEU A 71 6.47 1.16 -0.41
C LEU A 71 7.94 0.72 -0.33
N LEU A 72 8.16 -0.38 0.38
CA LEU A 72 9.46 -1.03 0.56
C LEU A 72 9.35 -2.49 0.15
N SER A 73 10.44 -3.08 -0.35
CA SER A 73 10.45 -4.53 -0.57
C SER A 73 10.32 -5.28 0.76
N ALA A 74 9.54 -6.35 0.81
CA ALA A 74 9.49 -7.23 1.98
C ALA A 74 10.85 -7.91 2.26
N SER A 75 11.71 -8.02 1.24
CA SER A 75 13.08 -8.51 1.34
C SER A 75 14.12 -7.42 1.61
N ILE A 76 13.69 -6.21 2.00
CA ILE A 76 14.59 -5.10 2.35
C ILE A 76 15.62 -5.54 3.40
N ASP A 77 16.87 -5.12 3.20
CA ASP A 77 17.92 -5.34 4.18
C ASP A 77 17.56 -4.74 5.55
N ALA A 78 17.87 -5.46 6.63
CA ALA A 78 17.49 -5.05 7.98
C ALA A 78 18.13 -3.72 8.39
N SER A 79 19.40 -3.48 8.03
CA SER A 79 20.08 -2.22 8.37
C SER A 79 19.48 -1.04 7.64
N LEU A 80 19.07 -1.23 6.37
CA LEU A 80 18.40 -0.20 5.59
C LEU A 80 16.99 0.09 6.13
N LEU A 81 16.26 -0.95 6.55
CA LEU A 81 14.96 -0.75 7.19
C LEU A 81 15.10 0.05 8.49
N GLU A 82 16.10 -0.28 9.33
CA GLU A 82 16.38 0.46 10.57
C GLU A 82 16.76 1.93 10.31
N GLU A 83 17.56 2.21 9.27
CA GLU A 83 17.90 3.59 8.87
C GLU A 83 16.65 4.37 8.43
N LEU A 84 15.79 3.76 7.61
CA LEU A 84 14.54 4.38 7.17
C LEU A 84 13.56 4.57 8.33
N ASP A 85 13.46 3.58 9.22
CA ASP A 85 12.62 3.64 10.43
C ASP A 85 13.04 4.82 11.33
N ALA A 86 14.34 4.95 11.62
CA ALA A 86 14.87 6.05 12.41
C ALA A 86 14.68 7.43 11.75
N MET A 87 14.75 7.47 10.40
CA MET A 87 14.63 8.73 9.64
C MET A 87 13.19 9.21 9.53
N TYR A 88 12.25 8.29 9.27
CA TYR A 88 10.86 8.61 8.95
C TYR A 88 9.89 8.32 10.08
N THR A 89 10.33 7.65 11.14
CA THR A 89 9.54 7.31 12.34
C THR A 89 8.08 6.95 11.99
N PRO A 90 7.82 5.89 11.19
CA PRO A 90 6.49 5.58 10.71
C PRO A 90 5.56 5.25 11.86
N HIS A 91 4.35 5.78 11.84
CA HIS A 91 3.37 5.48 12.89
C HIS A 91 2.79 4.07 12.77
N TYR A 92 2.84 3.51 11.55
CA TYR A 92 2.35 2.17 11.25
C TYR A 92 3.28 1.41 10.32
N TYR A 93 3.16 0.07 10.40
CA TYR A 93 3.64 -0.87 9.38
C TYR A 93 2.48 -1.68 8.85
N TRP A 94 2.45 -1.90 7.52
CA TRP A 94 1.59 -2.88 6.85
C TRP A 94 2.48 -3.97 6.27
N ILE A 95 2.38 -5.17 6.81
CA ILE A 95 3.33 -6.25 6.56
C ILE A 95 2.61 -7.60 6.38
N PRO A 96 3.23 -8.54 5.65
CA PRO A 96 2.80 -9.93 5.69
C PRO A 96 2.81 -10.46 7.14
N GLU A 97 1.80 -11.21 7.55
CA GLU A 97 1.71 -11.78 8.90
C GLU A 97 2.92 -12.66 9.25
N THR A 98 3.51 -13.30 8.24
CA THR A 98 4.73 -14.11 8.37
C THR A 98 5.95 -13.30 8.84
N GLN A 99 5.91 -11.98 8.70
CA GLN A 99 7.00 -11.08 9.04
C GLN A 99 6.76 -10.27 10.33
N LYS A 100 5.64 -10.49 11.02
CA LYS A 100 5.27 -9.71 12.21
C LYS A 100 6.34 -9.71 13.31
N GLU A 101 7.09 -10.79 13.46
CA GLU A 101 8.16 -10.92 14.46
C GLU A 101 9.38 -10.01 14.20
N ARG A 102 9.50 -9.46 12.98
CA ARG A 102 10.59 -8.53 12.62
C ARG A 102 10.43 -7.15 13.24
N LEU A 103 9.24 -6.81 13.69
CA LEU A 103 8.91 -5.45 14.12
C LEU A 103 8.36 -5.45 15.54
N LYS A 104 8.68 -4.39 16.27
CA LYS A 104 8.11 -4.12 17.58
C LYS A 104 6.87 -3.25 17.41
N GLY A 105 5.76 -3.63 18.03
CA GLY A 105 4.52 -2.85 17.99
C GLY A 105 3.30 -3.70 18.33
N GLU A 106 2.16 -3.06 18.30
CA GLU A 106 0.86 -3.69 18.56
C GLU A 106 0.15 -3.97 17.22
N VAL A 107 -0.25 -5.20 16.97
CA VAL A 107 -1.12 -5.53 15.84
C VAL A 107 -2.53 -5.01 16.15
N ILE A 108 -2.98 -4.01 15.40
CA ILE A 108 -4.29 -3.36 15.59
C ILE A 108 -5.33 -3.79 14.55
N PHE A 109 -4.90 -4.45 13.48
CA PHE A 109 -5.78 -4.97 12.43
C PHE A 109 -5.06 -6.09 11.65
N SER A 110 -5.81 -7.07 11.13
CA SER A 110 -5.30 -8.11 10.23
C SER A 110 -6.32 -8.41 9.14
N GLY A 111 -5.84 -8.69 7.93
CA GLY A 111 -6.66 -9.10 6.82
C GLY A 111 -5.84 -9.53 5.61
N TYR A 112 -6.33 -10.54 4.90
CA TYR A 112 -5.74 -11.07 3.67
C TYR A 112 -4.25 -11.43 3.80
N GLY A 113 -3.87 -12.06 4.95
CA GLY A 113 -2.50 -12.49 5.21
C GLY A 113 -1.53 -11.37 5.56
N CYS A 114 -2.04 -10.16 5.82
CA CYS A 114 -1.27 -9.01 6.25
C CYS A 114 -1.77 -8.48 7.59
N CYS A 115 -0.92 -7.75 8.31
CA CYS A 115 -1.30 -7.08 9.55
C CYS A 115 -0.81 -5.62 9.58
N LEU A 116 -1.62 -4.79 10.25
CA LEU A 116 -1.30 -3.40 10.57
C LEU A 116 -0.72 -3.35 11.98
N VAL A 117 0.55 -2.99 12.06
CA VAL A 117 1.27 -2.87 13.32
C VAL A 117 1.40 -1.39 13.66
N LYS A 118 0.91 -0.99 14.83
CA LYS A 118 1.12 0.34 15.39
C LYS A 118 2.46 0.37 16.11
N THR A 119 3.30 1.35 15.77
CA THR A 119 4.59 1.59 16.40
C THR A 119 4.44 2.42 17.69
N GLY A 120 5.56 2.69 18.38
CA GLY A 120 5.60 3.65 19.49
C GLY A 120 5.90 5.09 19.06
N TYR A 121 6.04 5.37 17.77
CA TYR A 121 6.36 6.72 17.28
C TYR A 121 5.14 7.65 17.31
N GLU A 122 5.38 8.91 17.64
CA GLU A 122 4.37 9.95 17.62
C GLU A 122 3.94 10.30 16.18
N VAL A 123 2.69 10.72 16.02
CA VAL A 123 2.19 11.23 14.75
C VAL A 123 2.73 12.64 14.52
N TYR A 124 3.27 12.89 13.34
CA TYR A 124 3.73 14.22 12.93
C TYR A 124 3.00 14.71 11.67
N PRO A 125 2.95 16.03 11.43
CA PRO A 125 2.24 16.57 10.28
C PRO A 125 2.85 16.09 8.96
N VAL A 126 2.01 15.51 8.10
CA VAL A 126 2.36 15.09 6.75
C VAL A 126 1.63 15.99 5.75
N HIS A 127 2.36 16.51 4.76
CA HIS A 127 1.82 17.45 3.78
C HIS A 127 0.56 16.92 3.09
N ASP A 128 -0.54 17.69 3.07
CA ASP A 128 -1.88 17.26 2.64
C ASP A 128 -1.96 16.70 1.22
N ARG A 129 -1.06 17.13 0.33
CA ARG A 129 -1.02 16.66 -1.06
C ARG A 129 -0.19 15.40 -1.26
N LEU A 130 0.58 14.96 -0.26
CA LEU A 130 1.39 13.74 -0.36
C LEU A 130 0.47 12.53 -0.30
N ALA A 131 0.54 11.67 -1.31
CA ALA A 131 -0.27 10.47 -1.43
C ALA A 131 0.56 9.21 -1.18
N LEU A 132 1.73 9.10 -1.81
CA LEU A 132 2.54 7.89 -1.81
C LEU A 132 4.03 8.25 -1.81
N LEU A 133 4.83 7.41 -1.17
CA LEU A 133 6.29 7.42 -1.21
C LEU A 133 6.80 6.09 -1.79
N MET A 134 7.79 6.17 -2.69
CA MET A 134 8.47 5.00 -3.24
C MET A 134 9.98 5.19 -3.18
N THR A 135 10.71 4.13 -2.88
CA THR A 135 12.18 4.13 -3.00
C THR A 135 12.59 4.05 -4.46
N THR A 136 13.65 4.77 -4.85
CA THR A 136 14.33 4.49 -6.11
C THR A 136 15.41 3.44 -5.89
N SER A 137 15.74 2.69 -6.94
CA SER A 137 16.92 1.81 -6.96
C SER A 137 18.18 2.67 -6.94
N GLY A 138 18.53 3.21 -5.77
CA GLY A 138 19.65 4.11 -5.60
C GLY A 138 20.98 3.37 -5.72
N SER A 139 21.75 3.64 -6.77
CA SER A 139 23.15 3.19 -6.92
C SER A 139 24.14 3.92 -5.98
N THR A 140 23.68 4.77 -5.07
CA THR A 140 24.50 5.72 -4.30
C THR A 140 24.24 5.71 -2.79
N GLY A 141 23.98 4.56 -2.20
CA GLY A 141 24.07 4.35 -0.74
C GLY A 141 22.95 4.94 0.15
N SER A 142 22.27 5.99 -0.24
CA SER A 142 21.10 6.51 0.51
C SER A 142 19.84 6.40 -0.34
N PRO A 143 18.79 5.74 0.14
CA PRO A 143 17.57 5.58 -0.63
C PRO A 143 16.89 6.94 -0.83
N LYS A 144 16.82 7.38 -2.09
CA LYS A 144 16.03 8.57 -2.43
C LYS A 144 14.57 8.19 -2.55
N LEU A 145 13.68 8.97 -1.93
CA LEU A 145 12.24 8.77 -2.04
C LEU A 145 11.65 9.65 -3.15
N VAL A 146 10.86 9.03 -4.00
CA VAL A 146 9.96 9.71 -4.93
C VAL A 146 8.66 9.99 -4.22
N ARG A 147 8.18 11.23 -4.33
CA ARG A 147 6.93 11.71 -3.72
C ARG A 147 5.84 11.83 -4.77
N TYR A 148 4.76 11.09 -4.60
CA TYR A 148 3.58 11.18 -5.43
C TYR A 148 2.52 12.03 -4.73
N LYS A 149 1.81 12.84 -5.52
CA LYS A 149 0.65 13.61 -5.04
C LYS A 149 -0.63 12.87 -5.41
N TYR A 150 -1.71 13.12 -4.66
CA TYR A 150 -3.04 12.67 -5.06
C TYR A 150 -3.34 13.08 -6.51
N GLY A 151 -3.94 12.17 -7.26
CA GLY A 151 -4.19 12.32 -8.68
C GLY A 151 -3.04 11.94 -9.60
N ASN A 152 -1.79 11.80 -9.11
CA ASN A 152 -0.68 11.37 -9.96
C ASN A 152 -0.84 9.91 -10.42
N LEU A 153 -1.25 9.01 -9.52
CA LEU A 153 -1.45 7.59 -9.84
C LEU A 153 -2.57 7.42 -10.85
N GLU A 154 -3.71 8.09 -10.64
CA GLU A 154 -4.85 8.06 -11.55
C GLU A 154 -4.49 8.64 -12.93
N ALA A 155 -3.78 9.77 -12.94
CA ALA A 155 -3.35 10.39 -14.20
C ALA A 155 -2.40 9.46 -14.97
N ASN A 156 -1.43 8.85 -14.27
CA ASN A 156 -0.50 7.90 -14.86
C ASN A 156 -1.23 6.66 -15.38
N ALA A 157 -2.13 6.06 -14.59
CA ALA A 157 -2.89 4.89 -14.98
C ALA A 157 -3.74 5.15 -16.24
N ARG A 158 -4.41 6.32 -16.31
CA ARG A 158 -5.18 6.73 -17.50
C ARG A 158 -4.28 6.89 -18.73
N ASN A 159 -3.11 7.51 -18.58
CA ASN A 159 -2.17 7.70 -19.69
C ASN A 159 -1.65 6.34 -20.20
N VAL A 160 -1.27 5.44 -19.30
CA VAL A 160 -0.80 4.09 -19.66
C VAL A 160 -1.91 3.32 -20.37
N ALA A 161 -3.12 3.30 -19.80
CA ALA A 161 -4.27 2.65 -20.43
C ALA A 161 -4.57 3.20 -21.82
N ALA A 162 -4.50 4.51 -22.01
CA ALA A 162 -4.73 5.16 -23.31
C ALA A 162 -3.65 4.78 -24.33
N VAL A 163 -2.37 4.76 -23.94
CA VAL A 163 -1.25 4.41 -24.83
C VAL A 163 -1.34 2.96 -25.29
N PHE A 164 -1.70 2.03 -24.40
CA PHE A 164 -1.80 0.60 -24.73
C PHE A 164 -3.20 0.18 -25.21
N GLY A 165 -4.15 1.10 -25.25
CA GLY A 165 -5.54 0.80 -25.65
C GLY A 165 -6.27 -0.12 -24.68
N TRP A 166 -5.88 -0.14 -23.40
CA TRP A 166 -6.49 -1.02 -22.40
C TRP A 166 -7.93 -0.62 -22.11
N THR A 167 -8.75 -1.65 -21.93
CA THR A 167 -10.17 -1.53 -21.63
C THR A 167 -10.50 -2.24 -20.30
N SER A 168 -11.75 -2.22 -19.90
CA SER A 168 -12.22 -2.94 -18.69
C SER A 168 -12.18 -4.46 -18.81
N SER A 169 -11.82 -5.02 -19.96
CA SER A 169 -11.65 -6.45 -20.19
C SER A 169 -10.22 -6.96 -19.93
N GLU A 170 -9.26 -6.04 -19.76
CA GLU A 170 -7.87 -6.44 -19.55
C GLU A 170 -7.62 -6.96 -18.12
N ASN A 171 -6.81 -8.01 -18.06
CA ASN A 171 -6.21 -8.49 -16.81
C ASN A 171 -4.73 -8.19 -16.84
N LEU A 172 -4.25 -7.45 -15.84
CA LEU A 172 -2.85 -7.06 -15.73
C LEU A 172 -2.14 -7.97 -14.74
N SER A 173 -0.97 -8.46 -15.11
CA SER A 173 -0.09 -9.21 -14.21
C SER A 173 1.09 -8.35 -13.75
N LEU A 174 1.46 -8.45 -12.49
CA LEU A 174 2.67 -7.85 -11.91
C LEU A 174 3.89 -8.77 -11.98
N ILE A 175 3.73 -9.96 -12.55
CA ILE A 175 4.77 -10.98 -12.66
C ILE A 175 5.23 -11.06 -14.11
N HIS A 176 6.54 -11.18 -14.30
CA HIS A 176 7.08 -11.56 -15.61
C HIS A 176 6.69 -13.01 -15.90
N ILE A 177 5.86 -13.18 -16.92
CA ILE A 177 5.52 -14.50 -17.49
C ILE A 177 6.65 -14.93 -18.40
#